data_f05aadaef7a8e4b747e05d015956197b
#
_entry.id   f05aadaef7a8e4b747e05d015956197b
#
_cell.length_a   1.000
_cell.length_b   1.000
_cell.length_c   1.000
_cell.angle_alpha   90.00
_cell.angle_beta   90.00
_cell.angle_gamma   90.00
#
_symmetry.space_group_name_H-M   'P 1'
#
loop_
_entity.id
_entity.type
_entity.pdbx_description
1 polymer ?
#
loop_
_entity_poly.entity_id
_entity_poly.type
_entity_poly.pdbx_seq_one_letter_code
_entity_poly.pdbx_strand_id
1 'polypeptide(L)'
;MRRQIQTLLLLLLLALPSLMQAADGVRSDSAMIAYLRSEGVAITQGNRVRLLKSGEEKFDDLFTAIRKAKHYIHLEYFNFRNDSIAALLFAELDKKVQDGVKVRAMFDAFGNWSNNKPLKKKHLKELAKRGIEIVKFDPLNFPFIGDFMSRDHRKVVMIDGQTAYTGGMNVADYYIEGLPAFGDWRDMHMRIEGPAVDELQRIFLTMWEKATDERLTDSIYYFPPKTDKLHLPGTVDDVTIGIVDRVPRKSPKLMREAYAHAILAAEEKIELINPYFVPTRTVRRALKKAAKKGVDVQVMVSVKGDIPITPDVSMHVARQLHKCGVTIYQFEGGFHHSKIMMVDDKFCTVGSTNLNSRSLRYDYEVNAFIFNPQVTDELSDVFNADKKQSTIMTDENWKQRSRWHRFVGWFSNLILTPFL
;
A
#
# COMPACT_ATOMS: atom_id res chain seq x y z
N MET A 1 -53.51 -15.99 -30.66
CA MET A 1 -52.39 -15.11 -30.99
C MET A 1 -52.23 -13.92 -29.98
N ARG A 2 -53.19 -13.03 -29.79
CA ARG A 2 -53.04 -11.87 -28.84
C ARG A 2 -52.76 -12.26 -27.37
N ARG A 3 -53.37 -13.31 -26.84
CA ARG A 3 -53.13 -13.76 -25.45
C ARG A 3 -51.73 -14.40 -25.27
N GLN A 4 -51.19 -15.09 -26.27
CA GLN A 4 -49.86 -15.66 -26.22
C GLN A 4 -48.76 -14.61 -26.27
N ILE A 5 -48.96 -13.50 -27.06
CA ILE A 5 -48.03 -12.37 -27.09
C ILE A 5 -48.04 -11.58 -25.77
N GLN A 6 -49.21 -11.43 -25.13
CA GLN A 6 -49.28 -10.78 -23.81
C GLN A 6 -48.58 -11.59 -22.70
N THR A 7 -48.69 -12.93 -22.74
CA THR A 7 -48.02 -13.80 -21.79
C THR A 7 -46.50 -13.80 -22.01
N LEU A 8 -46.04 -13.74 -23.25
CA LEU A 8 -44.60 -13.64 -23.57
C LEU A 8 -44.00 -12.29 -23.14
N LEU A 9 -44.75 -11.18 -23.34
CA LEU A 9 -44.35 -9.85 -22.87
C LEU A 9 -44.34 -9.73 -21.35
N LEU A 10 -45.26 -10.41 -20.64
CA LEU A 10 -45.27 -10.44 -19.17
C LEU A 10 -44.09 -11.25 -18.61
N LEU A 11 -43.73 -12.38 -19.24
CA LEU A 11 -42.58 -13.19 -18.88
C LEU A 11 -41.26 -12.47 -19.16
N LEU A 12 -41.16 -11.69 -20.24
CA LEU A 12 -40.00 -10.82 -20.53
C LEU A 12 -39.88 -9.66 -19.53
N LEU A 13 -40.98 -9.07 -19.10
CA LEU A 13 -41.00 -7.99 -18.06
C LEU A 13 -40.67 -8.52 -16.66
N LEU A 14 -40.94 -9.79 -16.36
CA LEU A 14 -40.61 -10.41 -15.08
C LEU A 14 -39.15 -10.95 -15.07
N ALA A 15 -38.56 -11.21 -16.24
CA ALA A 15 -37.15 -11.63 -16.37
C ALA A 15 -36.16 -10.45 -16.39
N LEU A 16 -36.63 -9.23 -16.75
CA LEU A 16 -35.78 -8.04 -16.75
C LEU A 16 -35.19 -7.67 -15.38
N PRO A 17 -35.94 -7.75 -14.25
CA PRO A 17 -35.35 -7.46 -12.95
C PRO A 17 -34.29 -8.47 -12.51
N SER A 18 -34.48 -9.77 -12.79
CA SER A 18 -33.50 -10.80 -12.45
C SER A 18 -32.25 -10.78 -13.34
N LEU A 19 -32.38 -10.35 -14.61
CA LEU A 19 -31.22 -10.10 -15.49
C LEU A 19 -30.48 -8.81 -15.11
N MET A 20 -31.19 -7.75 -14.65
CA MET A 20 -30.55 -6.55 -14.12
C MET A 20 -29.87 -6.81 -12.77
N GLN A 21 -30.46 -7.60 -11.86
CA GLN A 21 -29.80 -7.98 -10.60
C GLN A 21 -28.57 -8.87 -10.79
N ALA A 22 -28.60 -9.79 -11.76
CA ALA A 22 -27.43 -10.60 -12.13
C ALA A 22 -26.31 -9.79 -12.82
N ALA A 23 -26.65 -8.67 -13.49
CA ALA A 23 -25.68 -7.77 -14.10
C ALA A 23 -25.07 -6.78 -13.06
N ASP A 24 -25.80 -6.44 -11.99
CA ASP A 24 -25.31 -5.50 -10.97
C ASP A 24 -24.26 -6.12 -10.03
N GLY A 25 -24.26 -7.45 -9.83
CA GLY A 25 -23.30 -8.13 -8.96
C GLY A 25 -21.88 -8.33 -9.50
N VAL A 26 -21.61 -7.93 -10.74
CA VAL A 26 -20.29 -8.05 -11.41
C VAL A 26 -19.57 -6.68 -11.52
N ARG A 27 -20.18 -5.59 -11.07
CA ARG A 27 -19.78 -4.23 -11.47
C ARG A 27 -18.55 -3.64 -10.77
N SER A 28 -18.30 -3.90 -9.46
CA SER A 28 -17.28 -3.12 -8.75
C SER A 28 -15.86 -3.46 -9.18
N ASP A 29 -15.50 -4.72 -9.26
CA ASP A 29 -14.18 -5.17 -9.72
C ASP A 29 -13.95 -4.93 -11.22
N SER A 30 -14.96 -5.27 -12.05
CA SER A 30 -14.90 -5.08 -13.51
C SER A 30 -14.82 -3.59 -13.89
N ALA A 31 -15.57 -2.73 -13.19
CA ALA A 31 -15.49 -1.29 -13.38
C ALA A 31 -14.11 -0.74 -12.97
N MET A 32 -13.54 -1.24 -11.87
CA MET A 32 -12.22 -0.83 -11.43
C MET A 32 -11.11 -1.32 -12.38
N ILE A 33 -11.18 -2.57 -12.87
CA ILE A 33 -10.27 -3.10 -13.89
C ILE A 33 -10.33 -2.27 -15.17
N ALA A 34 -11.54 -1.95 -15.65
CA ALA A 34 -11.74 -1.13 -16.84
C ALA A 34 -11.14 0.27 -16.68
N TYR A 35 -11.36 0.90 -15.52
CA TYR A 35 -10.75 2.18 -15.18
C TYR A 35 -9.22 2.11 -15.18
N LEU A 36 -8.62 1.15 -14.49
CA LEU A 36 -7.16 1.01 -14.42
C LEU A 36 -6.55 0.80 -15.83
N ARG A 37 -7.18 -0.01 -16.67
CA ARG A 37 -6.75 -0.19 -18.07
C ARG A 37 -6.82 1.10 -18.87
N SER A 38 -7.87 1.91 -18.68
CA SER A 38 -8.01 3.21 -19.37
C SER A 38 -6.94 4.22 -18.97
N GLU A 39 -6.40 4.09 -17.75
CA GLU A 39 -5.28 4.90 -17.26
C GLU A 39 -3.90 4.31 -17.63
N GLY A 40 -3.86 3.24 -18.42
CA GLY A 40 -2.62 2.60 -18.88
C GLY A 40 -1.96 1.67 -17.88
N VAL A 41 -2.68 1.27 -16.82
CA VAL A 41 -2.19 0.29 -15.85
C VAL A 41 -2.31 -1.12 -16.44
N ALA A 42 -1.19 -1.83 -16.46
CA ALA A 42 -1.17 -3.23 -16.88
C ALA A 42 -1.91 -4.09 -15.84
N ILE A 43 -2.92 -4.83 -16.33
CA ILE A 43 -3.66 -5.82 -15.51
C ILE A 43 -3.16 -7.19 -15.89
N THR A 44 -2.48 -7.84 -14.97
CA THR A 44 -1.86 -9.16 -15.13
C THR A 44 -2.69 -10.25 -14.46
N GLN A 45 -2.71 -11.44 -15.04
CA GLN A 45 -3.42 -12.62 -14.51
C GLN A 45 -2.42 -13.75 -14.21
N GLY A 46 -2.87 -14.78 -13.50
CA GLY A 46 -2.02 -15.91 -13.14
C GLY A 46 -0.91 -15.55 -12.14
N ASN A 47 -1.13 -14.52 -11.32
CA ASN A 47 -0.22 -14.20 -10.24
C ASN A 47 -0.51 -15.07 -9.02
N ARG A 48 0.47 -15.13 -8.12
CA ARG A 48 0.33 -15.70 -6.78
C ARG A 48 0.61 -14.62 -5.76
N VAL A 49 -0.20 -14.59 -4.69
CA VAL A 49 -0.08 -13.62 -3.61
C VAL A 49 -0.05 -14.33 -2.27
N ARG A 50 0.88 -13.94 -1.42
CA ARG A 50 0.89 -14.28 0.00
C ARG A 50 0.91 -13.00 0.81
N LEU A 51 -0.08 -12.81 1.67
CA LEU A 51 -0.09 -11.71 2.63
C LEU A 51 0.90 -11.98 3.76
N LEU A 52 1.58 -10.95 4.19
CA LEU A 52 2.57 -10.96 5.28
C LEU A 52 2.09 -9.93 6.31
N LYS A 53 1.49 -10.44 7.39
CA LYS A 53 0.65 -9.69 8.33
C LYS A 53 1.44 -9.11 9.51
N SER A 54 2.73 -9.45 9.61
CA SER A 54 3.64 -8.96 10.64
C SER A 54 5.06 -8.79 10.10
N GLY A 55 5.90 -8.07 10.87
CA GLY A 55 7.33 -7.96 10.55
C GLY A 55 8.04 -9.31 10.57
N GLU A 56 7.68 -10.18 11.52
CA GLU A 56 8.23 -11.55 11.61
C GLU A 56 7.96 -12.33 10.33
N GLU A 57 6.68 -12.42 9.90
CA GLU A 57 6.31 -13.10 8.66
C GLU A 57 7.03 -12.53 7.45
N LYS A 58 7.11 -11.19 7.37
CA LYS A 58 7.79 -10.52 6.24
C LYS A 58 9.26 -10.87 6.20
N PHE A 59 9.99 -10.74 7.31
CA PHE A 59 11.43 -10.91 7.27
C PHE A 59 11.83 -12.37 7.17
N ASP A 60 11.09 -13.31 7.74
CA ASP A 60 11.33 -14.74 7.60
C ASP A 60 11.14 -15.20 6.14
N ASP A 61 10.05 -14.75 5.49
CA ASP A 61 9.79 -15.05 4.09
C ASP A 61 10.83 -14.40 3.17
N LEU A 62 11.13 -13.12 3.39
CA LEU A 62 12.12 -12.37 2.61
C LEU A 62 13.51 -12.98 2.71
N PHE A 63 14.00 -13.31 3.91
CA PHE A 63 15.31 -13.94 4.09
C PHE A 63 15.37 -15.32 3.44
N THR A 64 14.28 -16.08 3.51
CA THR A 64 14.17 -17.36 2.82
C THR A 64 14.27 -17.20 1.30
N ALA A 65 13.65 -16.18 0.74
CA ALA A 65 13.74 -15.88 -0.69
C ALA A 65 15.14 -15.36 -1.09
N ILE A 66 15.76 -14.49 -0.29
CA ILE A 66 17.11 -13.98 -0.50
C ILE A 66 18.13 -15.14 -0.55
N ARG A 67 18.06 -16.10 0.38
CA ARG A 67 18.97 -17.27 0.39
C ARG A 67 18.88 -18.11 -0.88
N LYS A 68 17.72 -18.11 -1.55
CA LYS A 68 17.46 -18.86 -2.80
C LYS A 68 17.81 -18.07 -4.07
N ALA A 69 18.13 -16.79 -3.96
CA ALA A 69 18.50 -15.93 -5.09
C ALA A 69 19.72 -16.47 -5.83
N LYS A 70 19.69 -16.39 -7.18
CA LYS A 70 20.74 -16.93 -8.06
C LYS A 70 21.39 -15.86 -8.95
N HIS A 71 20.68 -14.79 -9.26
CA HIS A 71 21.10 -13.82 -10.26
C HIS A 71 21.20 -12.41 -9.69
N TYR A 72 20.10 -11.88 -9.13
CA TYR A 72 20.09 -10.55 -8.59
C TYR A 72 19.04 -10.34 -7.50
N ILE A 73 19.30 -9.34 -6.65
CA ILE A 73 18.39 -8.84 -5.64
C ILE A 73 18.36 -7.31 -5.75
N HIS A 74 17.19 -6.75 -5.98
CA HIS A 74 16.93 -5.32 -6.02
C HIS A 74 16.07 -4.93 -4.84
N LEU A 75 16.46 -3.86 -4.13
CA LEU A 75 15.74 -3.34 -2.96
C LEU A 75 15.52 -1.83 -3.10
N GLU A 76 14.28 -1.39 -2.98
CA GLU A 76 13.88 0.01 -2.94
C GLU A 76 13.05 0.24 -1.68
N TYR A 77 13.54 1.11 -0.79
CA TYR A 77 12.86 1.42 0.47
C TYR A 77 12.88 2.92 0.76
N PHE A 78 11.88 3.40 1.50
CA PHE A 78 11.93 4.76 2.03
C PHE A 78 13.10 4.92 3.02
N ASN A 79 13.32 3.92 3.90
CA ASN A 79 14.49 3.90 4.76
C ASN A 79 14.94 2.47 5.10
N PHE A 80 16.23 2.35 5.37
CA PHE A 80 16.83 1.26 6.13
C PHE A 80 17.24 1.82 7.50
N ARG A 81 16.67 1.31 8.57
CA ARG A 81 17.09 1.70 9.90
C ARG A 81 18.36 0.95 10.26
N ASN A 82 19.34 1.62 10.86
CA ASN A 82 20.59 0.99 11.30
C ASN A 82 20.37 0.26 12.64
N ASP A 83 19.70 -0.89 12.59
CA ASP A 83 19.31 -1.73 13.73
C ASP A 83 19.51 -3.22 13.41
N SER A 84 19.01 -4.10 14.28
CA SER A 84 19.32 -5.55 14.25
C SER A 84 18.81 -6.21 12.98
N ILE A 85 17.56 -5.92 12.57
CA ILE A 85 16.97 -6.55 11.38
C ILE A 85 17.65 -6.09 10.09
N ALA A 86 18.08 -4.82 10.02
CA ALA A 86 18.85 -4.32 8.89
C ALA A 86 20.24 -4.95 8.85
N ALA A 87 20.88 -5.15 10.01
CA ALA A 87 22.17 -5.84 10.09
C ALA A 87 22.06 -7.30 9.60
N LEU A 88 21.00 -8.01 9.98
CA LEU A 88 20.71 -9.37 9.48
C LEU A 88 20.44 -9.37 7.98
N LEU A 89 19.65 -8.43 7.47
CA LEU A 89 19.40 -8.30 6.04
C LEU A 89 20.70 -8.10 5.25
N PHE A 90 21.55 -7.15 5.67
CA PHE A 90 22.82 -6.90 5.00
C PHE A 90 23.80 -8.07 5.13
N ALA A 91 23.74 -8.87 6.19
CA ALA A 91 24.53 -10.08 6.32
C ALA A 91 24.08 -11.18 5.34
N GLU A 92 22.78 -11.36 5.13
CA GLU A 92 22.28 -12.32 4.13
C GLU A 92 22.59 -11.83 2.69
N LEU A 93 22.50 -10.53 2.42
CA LEU A 93 22.87 -9.95 1.13
C LEU A 93 24.38 -10.09 0.85
N ASP A 94 25.23 -9.91 1.86
CA ASP A 94 26.68 -10.10 1.74
C ASP A 94 27.04 -11.54 1.33
N LYS A 95 26.43 -12.55 1.96
CA LYS A 95 26.59 -13.96 1.54
C LYS A 95 26.22 -14.15 0.07
N LYS A 96 25.12 -13.52 -0.38
CA LYS A 96 24.66 -13.64 -1.77
C LYS A 96 25.61 -12.95 -2.76
N VAL A 97 26.22 -11.82 -2.38
CA VAL A 97 27.28 -11.20 -3.18
C VAL A 97 28.48 -12.13 -3.32
N GLN A 98 28.90 -12.83 -2.25
CA GLN A 98 29.95 -13.83 -2.29
C GLN A 98 29.60 -15.03 -3.19
N ASP A 99 28.31 -15.38 -3.28
CA ASP A 99 27.80 -16.39 -4.24
C ASP A 99 27.72 -15.87 -5.69
N GLY A 100 28.11 -14.62 -5.96
CA GLY A 100 28.08 -14.00 -7.29
C GLY A 100 26.75 -13.33 -7.66
N VAL A 101 25.79 -13.22 -6.73
CA VAL A 101 24.51 -12.54 -6.96
C VAL A 101 24.71 -11.02 -6.96
N LYS A 102 24.12 -10.32 -7.94
CA LYS A 102 24.14 -8.86 -8.00
C LYS A 102 23.15 -8.25 -7.03
N VAL A 103 23.61 -7.43 -6.09
CA VAL A 103 22.77 -6.77 -5.11
C VAL A 103 22.78 -5.27 -5.31
N ARG A 104 21.60 -4.71 -5.62
CA ARG A 104 21.37 -3.26 -5.75
C ARG A 104 20.32 -2.80 -4.77
N ALA A 105 20.61 -1.77 -4.00
CA ALA A 105 19.73 -1.21 -3.02
C ALA A 105 19.63 0.32 -3.18
N MET A 106 18.45 0.88 -3.03
CA MET A 106 18.28 2.32 -2.92
C MET A 106 17.32 2.68 -1.79
N PHE A 107 17.48 3.89 -1.27
CA PHE A 107 16.62 4.43 -0.25
C PHE A 107 16.51 5.95 -0.36
N ASP A 108 15.39 6.49 0.11
CA ASP A 108 15.15 7.93 0.09
C ASP A 108 16.07 8.68 1.07
N ALA A 109 16.69 9.76 0.62
CA ALA A 109 17.63 10.53 1.45
C ALA A 109 16.94 11.18 2.65
N PHE A 110 15.71 11.72 2.47
CA PHE A 110 14.92 12.31 3.55
C PHE A 110 14.40 11.23 4.51
N GLY A 111 13.91 10.09 3.97
CA GLY A 111 13.49 8.95 4.77
C GLY A 111 14.59 8.43 5.70
N ASN A 112 15.82 8.40 5.18
CA ASN A 112 16.98 8.05 6.00
C ASN A 112 17.32 9.13 7.03
N TRP A 113 17.25 10.42 6.66
CA TRP A 113 17.58 11.53 7.55
C TRP A 113 16.57 11.67 8.69
N SER A 114 15.27 11.51 8.41
CA SER A 114 14.20 11.63 9.41
C SER A 114 14.15 10.47 10.42
N ASN A 115 14.88 9.41 10.16
CA ASN A 115 14.94 8.21 10.98
C ASN A 115 15.96 8.41 12.14
N ASN A 116 15.61 7.99 13.36
CA ASN A 116 16.47 8.15 14.55
C ASN A 116 17.72 7.23 14.60
N LYS A 117 17.80 6.23 13.71
CA LYS A 117 18.98 5.36 13.51
C LYS A 117 19.38 5.33 12.02
N PRO A 118 19.82 6.46 11.41
CA PRO A 118 20.09 6.51 9.97
C PRO A 118 21.35 5.75 9.57
N LEU A 119 21.36 5.23 8.34
CA LEU A 119 22.59 4.79 7.70
C LEU A 119 23.49 5.99 7.40
N LYS A 120 24.68 6.04 8.02
CA LYS A 120 25.66 7.11 7.85
C LYS A 120 26.61 6.77 6.69
N LYS A 121 27.35 7.76 6.17
CA LYS A 121 28.33 7.58 5.09
C LYS A 121 29.31 6.41 5.34
N LYS A 122 29.76 6.19 6.60
CA LYS A 122 30.64 5.09 6.97
C LYS A 122 29.99 3.72 6.73
N HIS A 123 28.69 3.57 7.03
CA HIS A 123 27.95 2.32 6.82
C HIS A 123 27.79 2.03 5.32
N LEU A 124 27.48 3.05 4.52
CA LEU A 124 27.36 2.90 3.05
C LEU A 124 28.68 2.52 2.41
N LYS A 125 29.80 3.12 2.85
CA LYS A 125 31.16 2.74 2.40
C LYS A 125 31.48 1.29 2.74
N GLU A 126 31.08 0.82 3.91
CA GLU A 126 31.30 -0.55 4.33
C GLU A 126 30.48 -1.55 3.49
N LEU A 127 29.21 -1.25 3.25
CA LEU A 127 28.36 -2.07 2.38
C LEU A 127 28.89 -2.12 0.94
N ALA A 128 29.35 -0.99 0.41
CA ALA A 128 29.96 -0.93 -0.92
C ALA A 128 31.24 -1.76 -1.03
N LYS A 129 32.11 -1.76 0.01
CA LYS A 129 33.30 -2.65 0.05
C LYS A 129 32.94 -4.14 0.03
N ARG A 130 31.77 -4.49 0.54
CA ARG A 130 31.24 -5.86 0.52
C ARG A 130 30.52 -6.21 -0.80
N GLY A 131 30.54 -5.30 -1.78
CA GLY A 131 29.94 -5.49 -3.10
C GLY A 131 28.44 -5.24 -3.18
N ILE A 132 27.83 -4.65 -2.14
CA ILE A 132 26.44 -4.23 -2.17
C ILE A 132 26.37 -2.82 -2.78
N GLU A 133 25.81 -2.69 -3.97
CA GLU A 133 25.58 -1.40 -4.63
C GLU A 133 24.40 -0.70 -3.94
N ILE A 134 24.70 0.27 -3.03
CA ILE A 134 23.67 0.99 -2.27
C ILE A 134 23.74 2.49 -2.50
N VAL A 135 22.63 3.10 -2.92
CA VAL A 135 22.56 4.51 -3.28
C VAL A 135 21.46 5.24 -2.53
N LYS A 136 21.63 6.57 -2.39
CA LYS A 136 20.59 7.45 -1.87
C LYS A 136 19.83 8.08 -3.03
N PHE A 137 18.52 7.91 -3.04
CA PHE A 137 17.65 8.62 -3.95
C PHE A 137 17.48 10.08 -3.49
N ASP A 138 17.64 11.00 -4.43
CA ASP A 138 17.42 12.45 -4.32
C ASP A 138 18.01 13.07 -3.02
N PRO A 139 19.36 13.10 -2.90
CA PRO A 139 20.02 13.70 -1.75
C PRO A 139 19.73 15.19 -1.65
N LEU A 140 19.45 15.66 -0.43
CA LEU A 140 19.24 17.07 -0.14
C LEU A 140 20.57 17.82 -0.17
N ASN A 141 20.86 18.54 -1.26
CA ASN A 141 22.07 19.31 -1.46
C ASN A 141 21.73 20.81 -1.42
N PHE A 142 22.11 21.48 -0.33
CA PHE A 142 21.92 22.94 -0.23
C PHE A 142 22.85 23.70 -1.21
N PRO A 143 22.40 24.77 -1.90
CA PRO A 143 21.07 25.41 -1.82
C PRO A 143 20.00 24.74 -2.69
N PHE A 144 20.36 23.74 -3.49
CA PHE A 144 19.46 23.01 -4.37
C PHE A 144 18.82 21.89 -3.59
N ILE A 145 17.66 22.16 -2.96
CA ILE A 145 16.91 21.15 -2.20
C ILE A 145 16.07 20.23 -3.08
N GLY A 146 16.33 20.24 -4.40
CA GLY A 146 15.70 19.34 -5.36
C GLY A 146 14.18 19.34 -5.28
N ASP A 147 13.59 18.19 -5.57
CA ASP A 147 12.17 17.95 -5.36
C ASP A 147 11.90 17.59 -3.88
N PHE A 148 12.20 18.52 -2.93
CA PHE A 148 12.04 18.27 -1.48
C PHE A 148 10.70 17.63 -1.09
N MET A 149 9.65 17.96 -1.83
CA MET A 149 8.31 17.41 -1.62
C MET A 149 8.11 16.03 -2.24
N SER A 150 8.93 15.62 -3.22
CA SER A 150 8.72 14.38 -3.98
C SER A 150 9.67 13.29 -3.50
N ARG A 151 9.30 12.60 -2.43
CA ARG A 151 10.11 11.54 -1.82
C ARG A 151 9.73 10.16 -2.34
N ASP A 152 10.70 9.26 -2.38
CA ASP A 152 10.44 7.87 -2.71
C ASP A 152 9.94 7.10 -1.49
N HIS A 153 8.62 6.93 -1.43
CA HIS A 153 7.96 6.26 -0.31
C HIS A 153 7.61 4.80 -0.62
N ARG A 154 8.06 4.25 -1.75
CA ARG A 154 7.86 2.83 -2.10
C ARG A 154 8.65 1.90 -1.20
N LYS A 155 8.23 0.67 -1.13
CA LYS A 155 8.92 -0.45 -0.49
C LYS A 155 8.77 -1.64 -1.42
N VAL A 156 9.80 -1.89 -2.20
CA VAL A 156 9.78 -2.93 -3.23
C VAL A 156 11.06 -3.74 -3.17
N VAL A 157 10.93 -5.06 -3.24
CA VAL A 157 12.07 -5.96 -3.41
C VAL A 157 11.77 -6.88 -4.59
N MET A 158 12.74 -7.08 -5.46
CA MET A 158 12.67 -8.07 -6.54
C MET A 158 13.84 -9.04 -6.43
N ILE A 159 13.54 -10.32 -6.62
CA ILE A 159 14.53 -11.40 -6.59
C ILE A 159 14.39 -12.21 -7.88
N ASP A 160 15.47 -12.20 -8.68
CA ASP A 160 15.61 -12.96 -9.92
C ASP A 160 14.48 -12.77 -10.94
N GLY A 161 13.72 -11.65 -10.89
CA GLY A 161 12.53 -11.43 -11.71
C GLY A 161 11.40 -12.44 -11.48
N GLN A 162 11.47 -13.23 -10.43
CA GLN A 162 10.52 -14.30 -10.13
C GLN A 162 9.64 -13.99 -8.92
N THR A 163 10.20 -13.28 -7.95
CA THR A 163 9.51 -12.95 -6.69
C THR A 163 9.64 -11.46 -6.43
N ALA A 164 8.54 -10.82 -6.06
CA ALA A 164 8.56 -9.44 -5.59
C ALA A 164 7.87 -9.31 -4.23
N TYR A 165 8.25 -8.26 -3.50
CA TYR A 165 7.63 -7.85 -2.25
C TYR A 165 7.23 -6.39 -2.35
N THR A 166 6.04 -6.06 -1.85
CA THR A 166 5.61 -4.66 -1.66
C THR A 166 4.59 -4.54 -0.54
N GLY A 167 4.38 -3.33 -0.03
CA GLY A 167 3.48 -3.05 1.09
C GLY A 167 3.91 -1.84 1.91
N GLY A 168 3.51 -1.78 3.18
CA GLY A 168 3.76 -0.63 4.04
C GLY A 168 5.09 -0.68 4.81
N MET A 169 5.69 -1.88 5.02
CA MET A 169 6.82 -2.08 5.93
C MET A 169 8.16 -1.66 5.33
N ASN A 170 8.91 -0.81 6.03
CA ASN A 170 10.33 -0.57 5.81
C ASN A 170 11.21 -1.69 6.42
N VAL A 171 12.51 -1.44 6.56
CA VAL A 171 13.45 -2.32 7.26
C VAL A 171 13.78 -1.72 8.62
N ALA A 172 13.13 -2.23 9.68
CA ALA A 172 13.33 -1.75 11.04
C ALA A 172 12.83 -2.78 12.07
N ASP A 173 13.52 -2.84 13.24
CA ASP A 173 13.20 -3.74 14.35
C ASP A 173 11.76 -3.55 14.87
N TYR A 174 11.24 -2.31 14.84
CA TYR A 174 9.92 -2.01 15.41
C TYR A 174 8.75 -2.68 14.69
N TYR A 175 8.92 -3.22 13.50
CA TYR A 175 7.89 -4.06 12.85
C TYR A 175 7.74 -5.43 13.52
N ILE A 176 8.75 -5.84 14.31
CA ILE A 176 8.77 -7.11 15.07
C ILE A 176 8.50 -6.84 16.54
N GLU A 177 9.26 -5.91 17.14
CA GLU A 177 9.30 -5.70 18.59
C GLU A 177 8.34 -4.59 19.06
N GLY A 178 7.71 -3.87 18.13
CA GLY A 178 6.96 -2.65 18.45
C GLY A 178 7.87 -1.52 18.94
N LEU A 179 7.27 -0.52 19.57
CA LEU A 179 7.98 0.59 20.22
C LEU A 179 7.39 0.85 21.60
N PRO A 180 8.21 1.11 22.64
CA PRO A 180 7.72 1.36 24.00
C PRO A 180 6.66 2.48 24.09
N ALA A 181 6.77 3.51 23.24
CA ALA A 181 5.86 4.64 23.23
C ALA A 181 4.48 4.32 22.62
N PHE A 182 4.40 3.34 21.72
CA PHE A 182 3.19 3.07 20.93
C PHE A 182 2.62 1.67 21.17
N GLY A 183 3.43 0.73 21.67
CA GLY A 183 3.11 -0.71 21.71
C GLY A 183 3.42 -1.37 20.37
N ASP A 184 2.58 -2.31 19.97
CA ASP A 184 2.75 -3.05 18.70
C ASP A 184 2.71 -2.12 17.51
N TRP A 185 3.58 -2.42 16.53
CA TRP A 185 3.60 -1.72 15.23
C TRP A 185 3.07 -2.67 14.16
N ARG A 186 1.79 -2.52 13.84
CA ARG A 186 1.12 -3.36 12.85
C ARG A 186 1.23 -2.75 11.47
N ASP A 187 1.61 -3.55 10.49
CA ASP A 187 1.62 -3.14 9.09
C ASP A 187 1.36 -4.36 8.19
N MET A 188 1.07 -4.11 6.92
CA MET A 188 0.80 -5.14 5.92
C MET A 188 1.85 -5.10 4.82
N HIS A 189 2.31 -6.27 4.43
CA HIS A 189 3.18 -6.50 3.28
C HIS A 189 2.68 -7.69 2.49
N MET A 190 3.20 -7.91 1.30
CA MET A 190 2.88 -9.09 0.50
C MET A 190 4.05 -9.55 -0.33
N ARG A 191 4.07 -10.84 -0.59
CA ARG A 191 4.88 -11.49 -1.62
C ARG A 191 4.02 -11.70 -2.85
N ILE A 192 4.59 -11.40 -4.02
CA ILE A 192 3.97 -11.58 -5.34
C ILE A 192 4.89 -12.44 -6.19
N GLU A 193 4.32 -13.41 -6.90
CA GLU A 193 4.98 -14.17 -7.97
C GLU A 193 4.10 -14.12 -9.21
N GLY A 194 4.70 -14.24 -10.39
CA GLY A 194 3.96 -14.16 -11.65
C GLY A 194 4.20 -12.86 -12.43
N PRO A 195 3.37 -12.56 -13.44
CA PRO A 195 3.60 -11.45 -14.37
C PRO A 195 3.64 -10.05 -13.72
N ALA A 196 2.95 -9.83 -12.59
CA ALA A 196 2.98 -8.54 -11.86
C ALA A 196 4.38 -8.17 -11.33
N VAL A 197 5.29 -9.16 -11.17
CA VAL A 197 6.68 -8.92 -10.78
C VAL A 197 7.39 -8.02 -11.81
N ASP A 198 7.07 -8.16 -13.11
CA ASP A 198 7.68 -7.36 -14.17
C ASP A 198 7.34 -5.87 -14.04
N GLU A 199 6.12 -5.55 -13.58
CA GLU A 199 5.75 -4.14 -13.36
C GLU A 199 6.55 -3.52 -12.22
N LEU A 200 6.73 -4.24 -11.11
CA LEU A 200 7.57 -3.80 -9.99
C LEU A 200 9.05 -3.70 -10.38
N GLN A 201 9.53 -4.63 -11.21
CA GLN A 201 10.89 -4.59 -11.75
C GLN A 201 11.11 -3.35 -12.63
N ARG A 202 10.16 -2.99 -13.51
CA ARG A 202 10.24 -1.76 -14.33
C ARG A 202 10.30 -0.50 -13.48
N ILE A 203 9.53 -0.47 -12.37
CA ILE A 203 9.56 0.65 -11.41
C ILE A 203 10.99 0.80 -10.87
N PHE A 204 11.57 -0.28 -10.32
CA PHE A 204 12.92 -0.24 -9.79
C PHE A 204 13.96 0.21 -10.84
N LEU A 205 13.95 -0.38 -12.04
CA LEU A 205 14.92 -0.03 -13.09
C LEU A 205 14.83 1.46 -13.46
N THR A 206 13.61 2.01 -13.55
CA THR A 206 13.40 3.44 -13.81
C THR A 206 13.94 4.31 -12.68
N MET A 207 13.75 3.88 -11.45
CA MET A 207 14.23 4.63 -10.27
C MET A 207 15.73 4.51 -10.10
N TRP A 208 16.30 3.33 -10.42
CA TRP A 208 17.76 3.12 -10.41
C TRP A 208 18.46 4.03 -11.43
N GLU A 209 17.98 4.04 -12.68
CA GLU A 209 18.48 4.95 -13.72
C GLU A 209 18.42 6.41 -13.27
N LYS A 210 17.30 6.83 -12.66
CA LYS A 210 17.14 8.18 -12.12
C LYS A 210 18.10 8.50 -10.96
N ALA A 211 18.45 7.53 -10.15
CA ALA A 211 19.30 7.72 -8.96
C ALA A 211 20.81 7.66 -9.28
N THR A 212 21.20 6.99 -10.36
CA THR A 212 22.61 6.65 -10.66
C THR A 212 23.07 7.06 -12.05
N ASP A 213 22.15 7.48 -12.94
CA ASP A 213 22.37 7.65 -14.38
C ASP A 213 22.79 6.36 -15.11
N GLU A 214 22.75 5.20 -14.43
CA GLU A 214 23.03 3.88 -15.00
C GLU A 214 21.75 3.25 -15.54
N ARG A 215 21.69 2.98 -16.84
CA ARG A 215 20.57 2.30 -17.48
C ARG A 215 20.81 0.81 -17.58
N LEU A 216 20.01 0.03 -16.87
CA LEU A 216 20.02 -1.43 -16.88
C LEU A 216 19.08 -1.96 -17.97
N THR A 217 19.60 -2.52 -19.06
CA THR A 217 18.82 -2.81 -20.28
C THR A 217 18.68 -4.27 -20.65
N ASP A 218 19.31 -5.20 -19.94
CA ASP A 218 19.21 -6.64 -20.23
C ASP A 218 17.80 -7.17 -19.93
N SER A 219 16.97 -7.22 -20.99
CA SER A 219 15.56 -7.61 -20.85
C SER A 219 15.39 -9.08 -20.47
N ILE A 220 16.24 -9.99 -20.97
CA ILE A 220 16.16 -11.42 -20.65
C ILE A 220 16.56 -11.64 -19.19
N TYR A 221 17.57 -10.93 -18.72
CA TYR A 221 18.08 -11.03 -17.37
C TYR A 221 17.09 -10.47 -16.33
N TYR A 222 16.48 -9.29 -16.61
CA TYR A 222 15.58 -8.63 -15.66
C TYR A 222 14.11 -9.07 -15.78
N PHE A 223 13.71 -9.62 -16.91
CA PHE A 223 12.34 -10.09 -17.19
C PHE A 223 12.35 -11.55 -17.69
N PRO A 224 12.89 -12.50 -16.91
CA PRO A 224 12.94 -13.89 -17.32
C PRO A 224 11.51 -14.48 -17.42
N PRO A 225 11.32 -15.55 -18.20
CA PRO A 225 10.07 -16.32 -18.18
C PRO A 225 9.75 -16.74 -16.74
N LYS A 226 8.46 -16.64 -16.38
CA LYS A 226 8.00 -17.05 -15.05
C LYS A 226 8.04 -18.56 -14.94
N THR A 227 8.58 -19.05 -13.84
CA THR A 227 8.67 -20.49 -13.56
C THR A 227 7.58 -20.87 -12.58
N ASP A 228 7.01 -22.08 -12.77
CA ASP A 228 6.14 -22.67 -11.77
C ASP A 228 6.95 -22.93 -10.49
N LYS A 229 6.50 -22.33 -9.40
CA LYS A 229 7.13 -22.51 -8.10
C LYS A 229 6.28 -23.38 -7.21
N LEU A 230 6.96 -23.97 -6.23
CA LEU A 230 6.28 -24.76 -5.20
C LEU A 230 5.25 -23.87 -4.48
N HIS A 231 4.03 -24.37 -4.37
CA HIS A 231 3.00 -23.69 -3.58
C HIS A 231 3.45 -23.58 -2.11
N LEU A 232 3.51 -22.37 -1.61
CA LEU A 232 3.84 -22.08 -0.21
C LEU A 232 2.56 -21.97 0.60
N PRO A 233 2.50 -22.46 1.84
CA PRO A 233 1.33 -22.30 2.70
C PRO A 233 0.91 -20.81 2.81
N GLY A 234 -0.40 -20.57 2.72
CA GLY A 234 -0.96 -19.21 2.75
C GLY A 234 -0.77 -18.41 1.45
N THR A 235 -0.43 -19.07 0.34
CA THR A 235 -0.40 -18.45 -0.99
C THR A 235 -1.72 -18.67 -1.70
N VAL A 236 -2.26 -17.62 -2.28
CA VAL A 236 -3.44 -17.64 -3.16
C VAL A 236 -2.97 -17.62 -4.60
N ASP A 237 -3.43 -18.58 -5.39
CA ASP A 237 -3.09 -18.74 -6.81
C ASP A 237 -4.11 -18.03 -7.71
N ASP A 238 -3.75 -17.89 -8.99
CA ASP A 238 -4.58 -17.32 -10.07
C ASP A 238 -5.16 -15.93 -9.74
N VAL A 239 -4.32 -15.08 -9.22
CA VAL A 239 -4.71 -13.74 -8.80
C VAL A 239 -4.54 -12.74 -9.96
N THR A 240 -5.56 -11.92 -10.20
CA THR A 240 -5.49 -10.76 -11.10
C THR A 240 -5.00 -9.53 -10.35
N ILE A 241 -3.95 -8.86 -10.87
CA ILE A 241 -3.30 -7.72 -10.21
C ILE A 241 -3.10 -6.57 -11.20
N GLY A 242 -3.37 -5.35 -10.73
CA GLY A 242 -2.94 -4.10 -11.35
C GLY A 242 -1.95 -3.37 -10.44
N ILE A 243 -0.74 -3.13 -10.90
CA ILE A 243 0.26 -2.33 -10.18
C ILE A 243 0.07 -0.86 -10.52
N VAL A 244 -0.43 -0.10 -9.56
CA VAL A 244 -0.61 1.35 -9.70
C VAL A 244 0.62 2.06 -9.19
N ASP A 245 1.38 2.67 -10.10
CA ASP A 245 2.59 3.42 -9.83
C ASP A 245 2.34 4.92 -9.94
N ARG A 246 2.43 5.60 -8.81
CA ARG A 246 2.37 7.06 -8.77
C ARG A 246 3.76 7.64 -8.92
N VAL A 247 3.96 8.37 -10.02
CA VAL A 247 5.20 9.10 -10.31
C VAL A 247 4.89 10.61 -10.33
N PRO A 248 5.56 11.43 -9.50
CA PRO A 248 5.42 12.89 -9.58
C PRO A 248 5.62 13.39 -11.01
N ARG A 249 4.79 14.30 -11.48
CA ARG A 249 4.79 14.88 -12.86
C ARG A 249 4.34 13.92 -13.98
N LYS A 250 4.60 12.60 -13.91
CA LYS A 250 4.22 11.64 -14.97
C LYS A 250 2.79 11.10 -14.76
N SER A 251 2.48 10.64 -13.56
CA SER A 251 1.16 10.11 -13.19
C SER A 251 0.60 10.77 -11.90
N PRO A 252 0.55 12.13 -11.82
CA PRO A 252 0.38 12.84 -10.54
C PRO A 252 -1.00 12.64 -9.90
N LYS A 253 -1.98 12.19 -10.67
CA LYS A 253 -3.36 11.99 -10.18
C LYS A 253 -3.72 10.51 -10.05
N LEU A 254 -2.99 9.60 -10.70
CA LEU A 254 -3.38 8.20 -10.88
C LEU A 254 -3.79 7.52 -9.57
N MET A 255 -2.94 7.52 -8.56
CA MET A 255 -3.23 6.87 -7.28
C MET A 255 -4.47 7.46 -6.60
N ARG A 256 -4.59 8.79 -6.58
CA ARG A 256 -5.72 9.50 -5.96
C ARG A 256 -7.05 9.18 -6.63
N GLU A 257 -7.05 9.17 -7.97
CA GLU A 257 -8.23 8.85 -8.76
C GLU A 257 -8.55 7.34 -8.67
N ALA A 258 -7.55 6.45 -8.64
CA ALA A 258 -7.73 5.02 -8.43
C ALA A 258 -8.47 4.73 -7.11
N TYR A 259 -8.04 5.35 -6.00
CA TYR A 259 -8.77 5.25 -4.73
C TYR A 259 -10.20 5.80 -4.83
N ALA A 260 -10.38 6.95 -5.49
CA ALA A 260 -11.70 7.54 -5.62
C ALA A 260 -12.65 6.68 -6.48
N HIS A 261 -12.14 6.11 -7.58
CA HIS A 261 -12.91 5.19 -8.43
C HIS A 261 -13.28 3.90 -7.69
N ALA A 262 -12.33 3.28 -6.99
CA ALA A 262 -12.58 2.09 -6.18
C ALA A 262 -13.69 2.34 -5.12
N ILE A 263 -13.62 3.47 -4.41
CA ILE A 263 -14.63 3.87 -3.42
C ILE A 263 -16.01 4.14 -4.07
N LEU A 264 -16.03 4.75 -5.26
CA LEU A 264 -17.28 5.06 -5.95
C LEU A 264 -17.91 3.86 -6.66
N ALA A 265 -17.09 2.84 -6.99
CA ALA A 265 -17.52 1.57 -7.54
C ALA A 265 -18.15 0.65 -6.50
N ALA A 266 -17.88 0.86 -5.22
CA ALA A 266 -18.44 0.06 -4.13
C ALA A 266 -19.98 0.08 -4.12
N GLU A 267 -20.56 -1.10 -3.91
CA GLU A 267 -22.00 -1.35 -3.88
C GLU A 267 -22.51 -1.71 -2.49
N GLU A 268 -21.69 -2.45 -1.72
CA GLU A 268 -22.07 -3.01 -0.42
C GLU A 268 -21.20 -2.49 0.73
N LYS A 269 -19.87 -2.67 0.65
CA LYS A 269 -18.98 -2.47 1.79
C LYS A 269 -17.62 -1.90 1.39
N ILE A 270 -17.07 -1.03 2.21
CA ILE A 270 -15.67 -0.58 2.17
C ILE A 270 -15.08 -0.72 3.57
N GLU A 271 -13.98 -1.44 3.69
CA GLU A 271 -13.15 -1.49 4.89
C GLU A 271 -11.79 -0.88 4.57
N LEU A 272 -11.33 0.09 5.38
CA LEU A 272 -10.13 0.86 5.11
C LEU A 272 -9.30 1.05 6.37
N ILE A 273 -7.99 0.75 6.30
CA ILE A 273 -7.00 1.06 7.33
C ILE A 273 -5.94 2.00 6.75
N ASN A 274 -5.68 3.10 7.43
CA ASN A 274 -4.62 4.01 7.03
C ASN A 274 -4.09 4.84 8.22
N PRO A 275 -2.74 4.89 8.45
CA PRO A 275 -2.14 5.53 9.62
C PRO A 275 -2.29 7.05 9.63
N TYR A 276 -2.12 7.69 8.48
CA TYR A 276 -2.14 9.14 8.33
C TYR A 276 -3.38 9.54 7.52
N PHE A 277 -4.54 9.36 8.14
CA PHE A 277 -5.82 9.48 7.47
C PHE A 277 -6.26 10.96 7.33
N VAL A 278 -5.65 11.64 6.37
CA VAL A 278 -5.96 13.03 5.98
C VAL A 278 -6.22 13.11 4.47
N PRO A 279 -7.18 12.33 3.94
CA PRO A 279 -7.38 12.17 2.51
C PRO A 279 -7.68 13.50 1.81
N THR A 280 -7.27 13.58 0.53
CA THR A 280 -7.55 14.74 -0.33
C THR A 280 -9.05 14.96 -0.50
N ARG A 281 -9.43 16.13 -0.97
CA ARG A 281 -10.85 16.46 -1.22
C ARG A 281 -11.55 15.45 -2.14
N THR A 282 -10.84 14.92 -3.15
CA THR A 282 -11.35 13.91 -4.08
C THR A 282 -11.75 12.64 -3.33
N VAL A 283 -10.86 12.06 -2.56
CA VAL A 283 -11.11 10.83 -1.78
C VAL A 283 -12.17 11.09 -0.69
N ARG A 284 -12.10 12.21 0.05
CA ARG A 284 -13.15 12.55 1.03
C ARG A 284 -14.55 12.66 0.42
N ARG A 285 -14.66 13.23 -0.79
CA ARG A 285 -15.95 13.31 -1.50
C ARG A 285 -16.45 11.94 -1.92
N ALA A 286 -15.54 11.06 -2.38
CA ALA A 286 -15.89 9.69 -2.75
C ALA A 286 -16.44 8.91 -1.54
N LEU A 287 -15.74 8.92 -0.38
CA LEU A 287 -16.20 8.27 0.85
C LEU A 287 -17.58 8.79 1.32
N LYS A 288 -17.76 10.12 1.31
CA LYS A 288 -19.07 10.72 1.64
C LYS A 288 -20.19 10.31 0.68
N LYS A 289 -19.84 10.19 -0.62
CA LYS A 289 -20.83 9.80 -1.64
C LYS A 289 -21.19 8.33 -1.50
N ALA A 290 -20.22 7.45 -1.25
CA ALA A 290 -20.46 6.03 -0.99
C ALA A 290 -21.36 5.82 0.23
N ALA A 291 -21.03 6.42 1.39
CA ALA A 291 -21.85 6.34 2.59
C ALA A 291 -23.29 6.88 2.36
N LYS A 292 -23.44 7.99 1.62
CA LYS A 292 -24.77 8.54 1.28
C LYS A 292 -25.59 7.65 0.35
N LYS A 293 -24.93 6.80 -0.44
CA LYS A 293 -25.60 5.80 -1.29
C LYS A 293 -26.06 4.57 -0.50
N GLY A 294 -25.68 4.44 0.77
CA GLY A 294 -25.99 3.29 1.62
C GLY A 294 -24.88 2.25 1.67
N VAL A 295 -23.71 2.49 1.07
CA VAL A 295 -22.55 1.61 1.23
C VAL A 295 -22.08 1.66 2.68
N ASP A 296 -21.82 0.50 3.29
CA ASP A 296 -21.23 0.40 4.63
C ASP A 296 -19.74 0.77 4.57
N VAL A 297 -19.44 2.04 4.85
CA VAL A 297 -18.09 2.57 4.83
C VAL A 297 -17.48 2.55 6.23
N GLN A 298 -16.48 1.71 6.42
CA GLN A 298 -15.78 1.51 7.68
C GLN A 298 -14.31 1.94 7.54
N VAL A 299 -13.85 2.82 8.42
CA VAL A 299 -12.48 3.33 8.43
C VAL A 299 -11.86 3.12 9.79
N MET A 300 -10.70 2.47 9.83
CA MET A 300 -9.91 2.31 11.05
C MET A 300 -8.73 3.27 11.04
N VAL A 301 -8.57 4.01 12.13
CA VAL A 301 -7.49 4.97 12.36
C VAL A 301 -6.87 4.73 13.73
N SER A 302 -5.54 4.81 13.84
CA SER A 302 -4.86 4.67 15.13
C SER A 302 -5.04 5.90 16.01
N VAL A 303 -5.26 5.68 17.31
CA VAL A 303 -5.28 6.75 18.31
C VAL A 303 -3.88 7.26 18.65
N LYS A 304 -2.86 6.43 18.44
CA LYS A 304 -1.43 6.73 18.60
C LYS A 304 -0.78 6.91 17.23
N GLY A 305 0.36 7.59 17.18
CA GLY A 305 1.12 7.76 15.95
C GLY A 305 2.53 8.26 16.23
N ASP A 306 3.46 7.93 15.34
CA ASP A 306 4.87 8.28 15.39
C ASP A 306 5.16 9.78 15.16
N ILE A 307 4.23 10.48 14.52
CA ILE A 307 4.27 11.95 14.35
C ILE A 307 3.21 12.56 15.28
N PRO A 308 3.61 13.35 16.30
CA PRO A 308 2.72 13.78 17.40
C PRO A 308 1.40 14.42 16.97
N ILE A 309 1.40 15.15 15.85
CA ILE A 309 0.23 15.93 15.38
C ILE A 309 -0.74 15.12 14.53
N THR A 310 -0.27 14.02 13.94
CA THR A 310 -1.05 13.26 12.94
C THR A 310 -2.27 12.56 13.52
N PRO A 311 -2.27 12.00 14.73
CA PRO A 311 -3.48 11.43 15.32
C PRO A 311 -4.61 12.46 15.49
N ASP A 312 -4.29 13.69 15.88
CA ASP A 312 -5.29 14.74 16.09
C ASP A 312 -5.93 15.19 14.78
N VAL A 313 -5.12 15.36 13.73
CA VAL A 313 -5.61 15.71 12.40
C VAL A 313 -6.45 14.59 11.81
N SER A 314 -5.97 13.35 11.88
CA SER A 314 -6.70 12.17 11.40
C SER A 314 -8.05 12.02 12.10
N MET A 315 -8.09 12.18 13.41
CA MET A 315 -9.34 12.13 14.20
C MET A 315 -10.29 13.27 13.85
N HIS A 316 -9.77 14.49 13.58
CA HIS A 316 -10.61 15.59 13.13
C HIS A 316 -11.27 15.30 11.78
N VAL A 317 -10.51 14.76 10.82
CA VAL A 317 -11.03 14.39 9.50
C VAL A 317 -12.00 13.21 9.59
N ALA A 318 -11.65 12.18 10.37
CA ALA A 318 -12.52 11.03 10.65
C ALA A 318 -13.86 11.48 11.24
N ARG A 319 -13.85 12.43 12.18
CA ARG A 319 -15.08 13.04 12.74
C ARG A 319 -15.96 13.69 11.68
N GLN A 320 -15.35 14.36 10.68
CA GLN A 320 -16.12 14.96 9.59
C GLN A 320 -16.79 13.92 8.69
N LEU A 321 -16.14 12.75 8.51
CA LEU A 321 -16.69 11.63 7.74
C LEU A 321 -17.74 10.87 8.54
N HIS A 322 -17.53 10.64 9.84
CA HIS A 322 -18.51 10.06 10.75
C HIS A 322 -19.86 10.78 10.69
N LYS A 323 -19.86 12.12 10.70
CA LYS A 323 -21.09 12.93 10.52
C LYS A 323 -21.78 12.72 9.17
N CYS A 324 -21.16 12.06 8.23
CA CYS A 324 -21.71 11.76 6.91
C CYS A 324 -22.07 10.28 6.74
N GLY A 325 -22.11 9.50 7.85
CA GLY A 325 -22.50 8.09 7.84
C GLY A 325 -21.35 7.10 7.75
N VAL A 326 -20.09 7.54 7.81
CA VAL A 326 -18.92 6.63 7.83
C VAL A 326 -18.71 6.12 9.26
N THR A 327 -18.59 4.80 9.43
CA THR A 327 -18.22 4.18 10.71
C THR A 327 -16.73 4.31 10.93
N ILE A 328 -16.31 4.89 12.05
CA ILE A 328 -14.91 5.11 12.39
C ILE A 328 -14.52 4.22 13.57
N TYR A 329 -13.55 3.35 13.35
CA TYR A 329 -12.90 2.55 14.39
C TYR A 329 -11.61 3.25 14.83
N GLN A 330 -11.50 3.51 16.13
CA GLN A 330 -10.33 4.10 16.77
C GLN A 330 -9.47 2.97 17.35
N PHE A 331 -8.44 2.58 16.63
CA PHE A 331 -7.57 1.45 17.02
C PHE A 331 -6.66 1.84 18.18
N GLU A 332 -6.71 1.06 19.28
CA GLU A 332 -6.00 1.30 20.53
C GLU A 332 -4.88 0.27 20.79
N GLY A 333 -4.84 -0.84 20.03
CA GLY A 333 -3.91 -1.95 20.18
C GLY A 333 -2.45 -1.66 19.78
N GLY A 334 -2.10 -0.39 19.57
CA GLY A 334 -0.77 0.02 19.14
C GLY A 334 -0.81 1.07 18.04
N PHE A 335 0.16 1.04 17.13
CA PHE A 335 0.16 1.88 15.93
C PHE A 335 -0.12 1.02 14.69
N HIS A 336 -1.27 1.23 14.08
CA HIS A 336 -1.66 0.51 12.86
C HIS A 336 -1.18 1.26 11.63
N HIS A 337 -0.06 0.82 11.07
CA HIS A 337 0.60 1.49 9.95
C HIS A 337 0.22 0.92 8.57
N SER A 338 -0.72 -0.02 8.47
CA SER A 338 -1.18 -0.60 7.19
C SER A 338 -1.86 0.42 6.28
N LYS A 339 -1.69 0.25 4.99
CA LYS A 339 -2.32 1.03 3.93
C LYS A 339 -3.09 0.05 3.04
N ILE A 340 -4.29 -0.31 3.51
CA ILE A 340 -5.14 -1.31 2.87
C ILE A 340 -6.57 -0.80 2.74
N MET A 341 -7.25 -1.25 1.70
CA MET A 341 -8.67 -1.04 1.49
C MET A 341 -9.26 -2.27 0.82
N MET A 342 -10.38 -2.76 1.33
CA MET A 342 -11.17 -3.85 0.80
C MET A 342 -12.51 -3.32 0.31
N VAL A 343 -13.02 -3.83 -0.80
CA VAL A 343 -14.25 -3.37 -1.45
C VAL A 343 -15.11 -4.58 -1.84
N ASP A 344 -16.32 -4.64 -1.29
CA ASP A 344 -17.39 -5.59 -1.62
C ASP A 344 -16.97 -7.08 -1.58
N ASP A 345 -15.96 -7.44 -0.78
CA ASP A 345 -15.34 -8.77 -0.75
C ASP A 345 -14.84 -9.27 -2.14
N LYS A 346 -14.68 -8.37 -3.10
CA LYS A 346 -14.31 -8.66 -4.48
C LYS A 346 -12.87 -8.31 -4.82
N PHE A 347 -12.40 -7.17 -4.32
CA PHE A 347 -11.04 -6.71 -4.56
C PHE A 347 -10.51 -5.87 -3.40
N CYS A 348 -9.20 -5.78 -3.33
CA CYS A 348 -8.52 -5.01 -2.31
C CYS A 348 -7.31 -4.25 -2.88
N THR A 349 -6.73 -3.35 -2.08
CA THR A 349 -5.44 -2.74 -2.38
C THR A 349 -4.52 -2.79 -1.18
N VAL A 350 -3.26 -3.15 -1.43
CA VAL A 350 -2.15 -3.16 -0.47
C VAL A 350 -0.97 -2.42 -1.08
N GLY A 351 -0.33 -1.54 -0.33
CA GLY A 351 0.83 -0.81 -0.85
C GLY A 351 1.45 0.18 0.12
N SER A 352 2.14 1.15 -0.43
CA SER A 352 2.89 2.15 0.34
C SER A 352 2.08 3.43 0.63
N THR A 353 0.95 3.65 -0.08
CA THR A 353 0.27 4.94 -0.15
C THR A 353 -0.49 5.29 1.12
N ASN A 354 -0.06 6.34 1.80
CA ASN A 354 -0.87 6.97 2.83
C ASN A 354 -2.01 7.79 2.21
N LEU A 355 -3.18 7.75 2.82
CA LEU A 355 -4.30 8.58 2.40
C LEU A 355 -4.16 10.01 2.96
N ASN A 356 -3.11 10.68 2.54
CA ASN A 356 -2.85 12.09 2.85
C ASN A 356 -2.42 12.87 1.59
N SER A 357 -2.28 14.18 1.73
CA SER A 357 -1.91 15.02 0.57
C SER A 357 -0.51 14.75 0.08
N ARG A 358 0.42 14.41 0.97
CA ARG A 358 1.81 14.13 0.62
C ARG A 358 1.90 12.92 -0.33
N SER A 359 1.42 11.76 0.10
CA SER A 359 1.43 10.53 -0.70
C SER A 359 0.59 10.65 -1.98
N LEU A 360 -0.59 11.30 -1.90
CA LEU A 360 -1.50 11.38 -3.05
C LEU A 360 -1.16 12.48 -4.07
N ARG A 361 -0.17 13.36 -3.79
CA ARG A 361 0.16 14.49 -4.67
C ARG A 361 1.65 14.64 -4.99
N TYR A 362 2.54 14.23 -4.08
CA TYR A 362 3.96 14.57 -4.19
C TYR A 362 4.87 13.35 -4.24
N ASP A 363 4.71 12.36 -3.35
CA ASP A 363 5.64 11.24 -3.23
C ASP A 363 5.51 10.22 -4.37
N TYR A 364 6.56 9.46 -4.61
CA TYR A 364 6.50 8.22 -5.39
C TYR A 364 5.87 7.14 -4.51
N GLU A 365 4.83 6.50 -5.02
CA GLU A 365 4.05 5.50 -4.29
C GLU A 365 3.70 4.32 -5.20
N VAL A 366 3.53 3.14 -4.63
CA VAL A 366 3.07 1.96 -5.36
C VAL A 366 2.04 1.20 -4.55
N ASN A 367 0.95 0.82 -5.22
CA ASN A 367 -0.06 -0.09 -4.66
C ASN A 367 -0.37 -1.20 -5.66
N ALA A 368 -0.56 -2.42 -5.16
CA ALA A 368 -1.23 -3.46 -5.91
C ALA A 368 -2.74 -3.36 -5.67
N PHE A 369 -3.51 -3.31 -6.74
CA PHE A 369 -4.94 -3.57 -6.75
C PHE A 369 -5.14 -5.03 -7.10
N ILE A 370 -5.71 -5.79 -6.20
CA ILE A 370 -5.78 -7.25 -6.23
C ILE A 370 -7.24 -7.64 -6.39
N PHE A 371 -7.56 -8.26 -7.52
CA PHE A 371 -8.92 -8.70 -7.85
C PHE A 371 -9.04 -10.19 -7.59
N ASN A 372 -9.28 -10.53 -6.33
CA ASN A 372 -9.43 -11.90 -5.85
C ASN A 372 -10.18 -11.89 -4.51
N PRO A 373 -11.35 -12.55 -4.41
CA PRO A 373 -12.15 -12.61 -3.19
C PRO A 373 -11.40 -13.20 -2.00
N GLN A 374 -10.65 -14.30 -2.19
CA GLN A 374 -9.94 -14.96 -1.09
C GLN A 374 -8.89 -14.05 -0.44
N VAL A 375 -8.12 -13.30 -1.24
CA VAL A 375 -7.15 -12.30 -0.71
C VAL A 375 -7.89 -11.16 -0.01
N THR A 376 -9.04 -10.75 -0.53
CA THR A 376 -9.85 -9.68 0.05
C THR A 376 -10.43 -10.11 1.40
N ASP A 377 -10.98 -11.32 1.49
CA ASP A 377 -11.53 -11.90 2.72
C ASP A 377 -10.44 -12.04 3.80
N GLU A 378 -9.23 -12.46 3.42
CA GLU A 378 -8.10 -12.60 4.36
C GLU A 378 -7.70 -11.25 4.98
N LEU A 379 -7.82 -10.14 4.22
CA LEU A 379 -7.61 -8.78 4.75
C LEU A 379 -8.79 -8.31 5.59
N SER A 380 -10.03 -8.65 5.21
CA SER A 380 -11.23 -8.36 6.00
C SER A 380 -11.20 -9.09 7.34
N ASP A 381 -10.66 -10.30 7.40
CA ASP A 381 -10.43 -11.04 8.66
C ASP A 381 -9.46 -10.28 9.58
N VAL A 382 -8.38 -9.72 9.03
CA VAL A 382 -7.46 -8.86 9.80
C VAL A 382 -8.19 -7.63 10.33
N PHE A 383 -8.96 -6.95 9.47
CA PHE A 383 -9.74 -5.78 9.89
C PHE A 383 -10.74 -6.12 11.00
N ASN A 384 -11.44 -7.26 10.89
CA ASN A 384 -12.40 -7.71 11.89
C ASN A 384 -11.74 -8.15 13.22
N ALA A 385 -10.55 -8.74 13.15
CA ALA A 385 -9.77 -9.03 14.36
C ALA A 385 -9.37 -7.74 15.08
N ASP A 386 -8.96 -6.72 14.33
CA ASP A 386 -8.50 -5.44 14.88
C ASP A 386 -9.65 -4.55 15.42
N LYS A 387 -10.89 -4.77 14.96
CA LYS A 387 -12.09 -4.17 15.59
C LYS A 387 -12.20 -4.51 17.07
N LYS A 388 -11.74 -5.68 17.50
CA LYS A 388 -11.77 -6.11 18.93
C LYS A 388 -10.87 -5.25 19.82
N GLN A 389 -9.89 -4.56 19.22
CA GLN A 389 -8.97 -3.64 19.89
C GLN A 389 -9.28 -2.18 19.51
N SER A 390 -10.49 -1.91 19.07
CA SER A 390 -10.91 -0.59 18.61
C SER A 390 -12.18 -0.14 19.33
N THR A 391 -12.30 1.17 19.54
CA THR A 391 -13.55 1.80 19.96
C THR A 391 -14.20 2.48 18.78
N ILE A 392 -15.55 2.41 18.68
CA ILE A 392 -16.29 3.12 17.64
C ILE A 392 -16.42 4.59 18.02
N MET A 393 -16.14 5.49 17.08
CA MET A 393 -16.33 6.93 17.28
C MET A 393 -17.81 7.24 17.43
N THR A 394 -18.18 7.91 18.54
CA THR A 394 -19.51 8.44 18.79
C THR A 394 -19.47 9.93 19.10
N ASP A 395 -20.63 10.60 19.16
CA ASP A 395 -20.71 12.00 19.58
C ASP A 395 -20.26 12.18 21.04
N GLU A 396 -20.51 11.18 21.88
CA GLU A 396 -20.16 11.18 23.31
C GLU A 396 -18.65 11.10 23.49
N ASN A 397 -17.99 10.08 22.91
CA ASN A 397 -16.54 9.93 23.08
C ASN A 397 -15.75 11.04 22.35
N TRP A 398 -16.29 11.60 21.27
CA TRP A 398 -15.72 12.81 20.68
C TRP A 398 -15.78 14.03 21.62
N LYS A 399 -16.88 14.22 22.37
CA LYS A 399 -17.00 15.32 23.34
C LYS A 399 -16.04 15.15 24.51
N GLN A 400 -15.73 13.91 24.91
CA GLN A 400 -14.78 13.59 25.98
C GLN A 400 -13.34 13.89 25.58
N ARG A 401 -13.03 13.89 24.27
CA ARG A 401 -11.69 14.25 23.78
C ARG A 401 -11.34 15.69 24.20
N SER A 402 -10.14 15.90 24.72
CA SER A 402 -9.63 17.20 25.21
C SER A 402 -9.89 18.32 24.17
N ARG A 403 -10.27 19.50 24.69
CA ARG A 403 -10.47 20.70 23.85
C ARG A 403 -9.18 21.07 23.09
N TRP A 404 -8.03 20.84 23.70
CA TRP A 404 -6.73 21.08 23.08
C TRP A 404 -6.51 20.18 21.87
N HIS A 405 -6.66 18.87 21.99
CA HIS A 405 -6.52 17.94 20.88
C HIS A 405 -7.52 18.22 19.75
N ARG A 406 -8.73 18.60 20.07
CA ARG A 406 -9.72 19.01 19.06
C ARG A 406 -9.33 20.29 18.33
N PHE A 407 -8.78 21.27 19.04
CA PHE A 407 -8.25 22.50 18.47
C PHE A 407 -7.02 22.21 17.59
N VAL A 408 -6.05 21.45 18.06
CA VAL A 408 -4.86 21.05 17.28
C VAL A 408 -5.28 20.35 16.01
N GLY A 409 -6.21 19.38 16.08
CA GLY A 409 -6.72 18.67 14.90
C GLY A 409 -7.38 19.59 13.88
N TRP A 410 -8.23 20.52 14.33
CA TRP A 410 -8.88 21.51 13.47
C TRP A 410 -7.88 22.47 12.82
N PHE A 411 -7.00 23.07 13.61
CA PHE A 411 -6.01 24.04 13.18
C PHE A 411 -5.02 23.42 12.19
N SER A 412 -4.49 22.25 12.54
CA SER A 412 -3.56 21.53 11.67
C SER A 412 -4.23 21.05 10.38
N ASN A 413 -5.50 20.63 10.40
CA ASN A 413 -6.23 20.32 9.18
C ASN A 413 -6.39 21.57 8.28
N LEU A 414 -6.55 22.78 8.84
CA LEU A 414 -6.66 24.00 8.07
C LEU A 414 -5.34 24.37 7.36
N ILE A 415 -4.21 24.25 8.07
CA ILE A 415 -2.91 24.75 7.60
C ILE A 415 -2.06 23.66 6.96
N LEU A 416 -1.99 22.46 7.58
CA LEU A 416 -1.03 21.42 7.21
C LEU A 416 -1.58 20.40 6.21
N THR A 417 -2.92 20.33 5.99
CA THR A 417 -3.48 19.37 5.03
C THR A 417 -2.84 19.40 3.63
N PRO A 418 -2.37 20.53 3.07
CA PRO A 418 -1.66 20.54 1.79
C PRO A 418 -0.30 19.85 1.83
N PHE A 419 0.31 19.71 3.01
CA PHE A 419 1.68 19.23 3.22
C PHE A 419 1.78 17.88 3.95
N LEU A 420 0.68 17.47 4.58
CA LEU A 420 0.54 16.19 5.28
C LEU A 420 0.17 15.08 4.31
#